data_2bc151bff49a33ef615cf5f87d58c853
#
_entry.id   2bc151bff49a33ef615cf5f87d58c853
#
_cell.length_a   1.000
_cell.length_b   1.000
_cell.length_c   1.000
_cell.angle_alpha   90.00
_cell.angle_beta   90.00
_cell.angle_gamma   90.00
#
_symmetry.space_group_name_H-M   'P 1'
#
loop_
_entity.id
_entity.type
_entity.pdbx_description
1 polymer ?
#
loop_
_entity_poly.entity_id
_entity_poly.type
_entity_poly.pdbx_seq_one_letter_code
_entity_poly.pdbx_strand_id
1 'polypeptide(L)'
;MHDPFYTRMTAAGTRFRDLGVVLRSGDPWPLAERFDHAPEASWEPREVLAHLEEMLQYWFGEMERVVAMIDGPQPFGRVATDNVRLAIIERDRTLPIEELMARVGNGIERWRRRWPDLIDSERDRRGIHPTRGELSVSDIASHFVAGHLEEHLDQLEAALT
;
A
#
# COMPACT_ATOMS: atom_id res chain seq x y z
N MET A 1 -23.62 -8.69 -1.97
CA MET A 1 -23.05 -8.59 -0.63
C MET A 1 -22.03 -7.47 -0.59
N HIS A 2 -22.10 -6.63 0.39
CA HIS A 2 -21.22 -5.49 0.55
C HIS A 2 -19.90 -5.94 1.20
N ASP A 3 -18.82 -5.95 0.42
CA ASP A 3 -17.51 -6.34 0.92
C ASP A 3 -16.79 -5.11 1.51
N PRO A 4 -16.42 -5.12 2.80
CA PRO A 4 -15.81 -3.97 3.45
C PRO A 4 -14.48 -3.54 2.81
N PHE A 5 -13.62 -4.49 2.45
CA PHE A 5 -12.33 -4.18 1.84
C PHE A 5 -12.50 -3.54 0.46
N TYR A 6 -13.36 -4.13 -0.38
CA TYR A 6 -13.64 -3.58 -1.71
C TYR A 6 -14.19 -2.15 -1.62
N THR A 7 -15.09 -1.91 -0.68
CA THR A 7 -15.65 -0.58 -0.42
C THR A 7 -14.59 0.43 0.00
N ARG A 8 -13.72 0.05 0.94
CA ARG A 8 -12.61 0.90 1.40
C ARG A 8 -11.64 1.23 0.27
N MET A 9 -11.28 0.24 -0.55
CA MET A 9 -10.39 0.46 -1.69
C MET A 9 -11.03 1.35 -2.76
N THR A 10 -12.34 1.23 -2.98
CA THR A 10 -13.08 2.12 -3.89
C THR A 10 -13.08 3.56 -3.39
N ALA A 11 -13.36 3.76 -2.11
CA ALA A 11 -13.32 5.10 -1.47
C ALA A 11 -11.91 5.69 -1.51
N ALA A 12 -10.90 4.89 -1.19
CA ALA A 12 -9.50 5.30 -1.25
C ALA A 12 -9.07 5.70 -2.67
N GLY A 13 -9.48 4.95 -3.68
CA GLY A 13 -9.21 5.26 -5.07
C GLY A 13 -9.84 6.58 -5.52
N THR A 14 -11.07 6.86 -5.10
CA THR A 14 -11.74 8.15 -5.37
C THR A 14 -11.01 9.29 -4.68
N ARG A 15 -10.71 9.14 -3.39
CA ARG A 15 -9.96 10.13 -2.62
C ARG A 15 -8.59 10.42 -3.23
N PHE A 16 -7.89 9.38 -3.64
CA PHE A 16 -6.57 9.51 -4.28
C PHE A 16 -6.65 10.32 -5.59
N ARG A 17 -7.66 10.09 -6.42
CA ARG A 17 -7.87 10.87 -7.64
C ARG A 17 -8.11 12.35 -7.35
N ASP A 18 -8.90 12.65 -6.32
CA ASP A 18 -9.19 14.02 -5.92
C ASP A 18 -7.93 14.74 -5.41
N LEU A 19 -7.15 14.08 -4.57
CA LEU A 19 -5.84 14.58 -4.12
C LEU A 19 -4.87 14.78 -5.29
N GLY A 20 -4.99 13.98 -6.33
CA GLY A 20 -4.15 14.04 -7.51
C GLY A 20 -4.18 15.37 -8.23
N VAL A 21 -5.32 16.05 -8.24
CA VAL A 21 -5.45 17.39 -8.84
C VAL A 21 -4.54 18.39 -8.12
N VAL A 22 -4.55 18.36 -6.79
CA VAL A 22 -3.72 19.25 -5.96
C VAL A 22 -2.26 18.87 -6.01
N LEU A 23 -1.95 17.57 -6.00
CA LEU A 23 -0.58 17.06 -6.12
C LEU A 23 0.08 17.53 -7.42
N ARG A 24 -0.63 17.45 -8.54
CA ARG A 24 -0.12 17.94 -9.83
C ARG A 24 0.11 19.43 -9.84
N SER A 25 -0.79 20.20 -9.27
CA SER A 25 -0.67 21.67 -9.23
C SER A 25 0.44 22.15 -8.30
N GLY A 26 0.83 21.35 -7.31
CA GLY A 26 1.91 21.67 -6.38
C GLY A 26 3.30 21.27 -6.84
N ASP A 27 3.42 20.55 -7.95
CA ASP A 27 4.71 20.13 -8.48
C ASP A 27 5.53 21.37 -8.97
N PRO A 28 6.86 21.43 -8.74
CA PRO A 28 7.71 20.35 -8.21
C PRO A 28 7.69 20.26 -6.67
N TRP A 29 7.40 19.06 -6.18
CA TRP A 29 7.47 18.74 -4.76
C TRP A 29 8.94 18.48 -4.34
N PRO A 30 9.36 18.99 -3.16
CA PRO A 30 10.71 18.70 -2.66
C PRO A 30 10.85 17.24 -2.26
N LEU A 31 12.11 16.78 -2.22
CA LEU A 31 12.46 15.55 -1.53
C LEU A 31 12.55 15.82 -0.03
N ALA A 32 12.21 14.85 0.80
CA ALA A 32 12.37 14.94 2.24
C ALA A 32 13.85 15.15 2.58
N GLU A 33 14.14 16.11 3.45
CA GLU A 33 15.50 16.35 3.95
C GLU A 33 16.02 15.13 4.71
N ARG A 34 15.12 14.46 5.40
CA ARG A 34 15.43 13.29 6.19
C ARG A 34 14.65 12.09 5.66
N PHE A 35 15.40 11.12 5.16
CA PHE A 35 14.84 9.90 4.60
C PHE A 35 15.47 8.68 5.29
N ASP A 36 14.66 8.00 6.14
CA ASP A 36 15.04 6.83 6.90
C ASP A 36 13.78 5.98 7.15
N HIS A 37 13.93 4.82 7.79
CA HIS A 37 12.83 3.93 8.16
C HIS A 37 11.75 4.61 9.02
N ALA A 38 12.16 5.54 9.87
CA ALA A 38 11.27 6.30 10.74
C ALA A 38 11.91 7.66 11.08
N PRO A 39 11.09 8.68 11.34
CA PRO A 39 9.63 8.64 11.22
C PRO A 39 9.16 8.89 9.78
N GLU A 40 8.28 8.05 9.28
CA GLU A 40 7.61 8.26 7.98
C GLU A 40 6.82 9.57 7.94
N ALA A 41 6.45 10.10 9.11
CA ALA A 41 5.78 11.37 9.25
C ALA A 41 6.60 12.56 8.72
N SER A 42 7.93 12.43 8.58
CA SER A 42 8.82 13.45 8.01
C SER A 42 8.93 13.36 6.48
N TRP A 43 8.30 12.38 5.86
CA TRP A 43 8.34 12.21 4.40
C TRP A 43 7.48 13.25 3.70
N GLU A 44 7.97 13.71 2.57
CA GLU A 44 7.26 14.60 1.66
C GLU A 44 6.37 13.81 0.68
N PRO A 45 5.50 14.45 -0.09
CA PRO A 45 4.60 13.74 -1.00
C PRO A 45 5.30 12.73 -1.94
N ARG A 46 6.50 13.01 -2.40
CA ARG A 46 7.24 12.09 -3.27
C ARG A 46 7.55 10.76 -2.59
N GLU A 47 8.06 10.81 -1.35
CA GLU A 47 8.36 9.60 -0.57
C GLU A 47 7.08 8.84 -0.22
N VAL A 48 6.02 9.54 0.14
CA VAL A 48 4.73 8.91 0.46
C VAL A 48 4.16 8.19 -0.77
N LEU A 49 4.19 8.82 -1.95
CA LEU A 49 3.71 8.19 -3.19
C LEU A 49 4.55 6.96 -3.57
N ALA A 50 5.87 7.06 -3.49
CA ALA A 50 6.76 5.92 -3.76
C ALA A 50 6.53 4.77 -2.78
N HIS A 51 6.27 5.09 -1.50
CA HIS A 51 5.93 4.10 -0.49
C HIS A 51 4.58 3.44 -0.76
N LEU A 52 3.57 4.21 -1.13
CA LEU A 52 2.25 3.64 -1.45
C LEU A 52 2.32 2.66 -2.62
N GLU A 53 3.04 3.02 -3.68
CA GLU A 53 3.23 2.14 -4.83
C GLU A 53 3.94 0.85 -4.42
N GLU A 54 5.05 0.96 -3.70
CA GLU A 54 5.84 -0.19 -3.21
C GLU A 54 5.00 -1.10 -2.30
N MET A 55 4.29 -0.53 -1.35
CA MET A 55 3.45 -1.25 -0.40
C MET A 55 2.31 -2.01 -1.10
N LEU A 56 1.62 -1.36 -2.03
CA LEU A 56 0.53 -2.00 -2.77
C LEU A 56 1.00 -3.21 -3.57
N GLN A 57 2.17 -3.12 -4.21
CA GLN A 57 2.76 -4.23 -4.96
C GLN A 57 3.26 -5.35 -4.04
N TYR A 58 3.98 -4.99 -3.00
CA TYR A 58 4.54 -5.96 -2.08
C TYR A 58 3.46 -6.83 -1.43
N TRP A 59 2.46 -6.19 -0.83
CA TRP A 59 1.39 -6.93 -0.15
C TRP A 59 0.50 -7.69 -1.11
N PHE A 60 0.37 -7.23 -2.35
CA PHE A 60 -0.33 -8.00 -3.38
C PHE A 60 0.39 -9.34 -3.64
N GLY A 61 1.69 -9.31 -3.83
CA GLY A 61 2.49 -10.52 -4.01
C GLY A 61 2.42 -11.45 -2.80
N GLU A 62 2.47 -10.90 -1.58
CA GLU A 62 2.37 -11.68 -0.35
C GLU A 62 0.96 -12.27 -0.16
N MET A 63 -0.07 -11.54 -0.50
CA MET A 63 -1.45 -12.07 -0.52
C MET A 63 -1.56 -13.29 -1.44
N GLU A 64 -1.06 -13.20 -2.67
CA GLU A 64 -1.08 -14.33 -3.60
C GLU A 64 -0.27 -15.53 -3.08
N ARG A 65 0.85 -15.28 -2.39
CA ARG A 65 1.61 -16.35 -1.74
C ARG A 65 0.80 -17.06 -0.66
N VAL A 66 0.09 -16.28 0.19
CA VAL A 66 -0.75 -16.87 1.25
C VAL A 66 -1.93 -17.64 0.64
N VAL A 67 -2.55 -17.10 -0.42
CA VAL A 67 -3.61 -17.81 -1.16
C VAL A 67 -3.13 -19.18 -1.64
N ALA A 68 -1.86 -19.31 -2.03
CA ALA A 68 -1.27 -20.55 -2.49
C ALA A 68 -0.86 -21.54 -1.37
N MET A 69 -0.97 -21.15 -0.11
CA MET A 69 -0.58 -22.00 1.06
C MET A 69 -1.66 -23.03 1.40
N ILE A 70 -1.95 -23.92 0.48
CA ILE A 70 -3.03 -24.91 0.60
C ILE A 70 -2.74 -26.02 1.62
N ASP A 71 -1.45 -26.28 1.91
CA ASP A 71 -1.00 -27.34 2.83
C ASP A 71 -0.78 -26.85 4.27
N GLY A 72 -1.15 -25.61 4.56
CA GLY A 72 -1.03 -24.99 5.87
C GLY A 72 -0.20 -23.71 5.88
N PRO A 73 -0.26 -22.94 6.98
CA PRO A 73 0.43 -21.65 7.08
C PRO A 73 1.95 -21.79 6.93
N GLN A 74 2.53 -20.91 6.11
CA GLN A 74 3.96 -20.74 5.92
C GLN A 74 4.37 -19.30 6.21
N PRO A 75 5.67 -19.02 6.41
CA PRO A 75 6.13 -17.63 6.62
C PRO A 75 5.81 -16.74 5.44
N PHE A 76 5.39 -15.51 5.74
CA PHE A 76 5.17 -14.45 4.77
C PHE A 76 5.44 -13.08 5.42
N GLY A 77 5.52 -12.06 4.61
CA GLY A 77 5.65 -10.68 5.09
C GLY A 77 7.08 -10.28 5.42
N ARG A 78 7.19 -9.09 5.96
CA ARG A 78 8.47 -8.46 6.32
C ARG A 78 8.29 -7.56 7.54
N VAL A 79 9.41 -7.19 8.15
CA VAL A 79 9.45 -6.18 9.22
C VAL A 79 9.56 -4.77 8.64
N ALA A 80 9.14 -3.77 9.41
CA ALA A 80 9.16 -2.36 8.98
C ALA A 80 10.56 -1.82 8.68
N THR A 81 11.59 -2.44 9.26
CA THR A 81 13.00 -2.07 9.06
C THR A 81 13.67 -2.75 7.86
N ASP A 82 12.91 -3.37 6.98
CA ASP A 82 13.42 -4.02 5.78
C ASP A 82 14.14 -3.02 4.86
N ASN A 83 15.42 -3.29 4.60
CA ASN A 83 16.26 -2.39 3.79
C ASN A 83 15.89 -2.39 2.30
N VAL A 84 15.33 -3.49 1.79
CA VAL A 84 14.88 -3.57 0.38
C VAL A 84 13.73 -2.61 0.15
N ARG A 85 12.78 -2.56 1.10
CA ARG A 85 11.68 -1.60 1.09
C ARG A 85 12.19 -0.16 0.96
N LEU A 86 13.11 0.22 1.84
CA LEU A 86 13.65 1.58 1.87
C LEU A 86 14.41 1.93 0.58
N ALA A 87 15.20 0.98 0.06
CA ALA A 87 15.95 1.15 -1.17
C ALA A 87 15.05 1.38 -2.39
N ILE A 88 13.91 0.68 -2.47
CA ILE A 88 12.93 0.85 -3.55
C ILE A 88 12.30 2.25 -3.47
N ILE A 89 11.90 2.68 -2.29
CA ILE A 89 11.32 4.01 -2.09
C ILE A 89 12.34 5.10 -2.45
N GLU A 90 13.59 4.95 -2.01
CA GLU A 90 14.67 5.89 -2.32
C GLU A 90 14.91 6.02 -3.83
N ARG A 91 14.89 4.90 -4.53
CA ARG A 91 15.01 4.89 -5.99
C ARG A 91 13.85 5.60 -6.67
N ASP A 92 12.62 5.31 -6.24
CA ASP A 92 11.41 5.71 -6.96
C ASP A 92 10.93 7.11 -6.60
N ARG A 93 11.30 7.68 -5.44
CA ARG A 93 10.87 9.02 -5.03
C ARG A 93 11.30 10.14 -5.99
N THR A 94 12.27 9.89 -6.84
CA THR A 94 12.74 10.84 -7.85
C THR A 94 12.00 10.76 -9.18
N LEU A 95 11.10 9.80 -9.33
CA LEU A 95 10.27 9.69 -10.53
C LEU A 95 9.33 10.91 -10.67
N PRO A 96 8.90 11.25 -11.89
CA PRO A 96 7.89 12.28 -12.08
C PRO A 96 6.62 12.01 -11.27
N ILE A 97 6.01 13.06 -10.72
CA ILE A 97 4.76 12.95 -9.94
C ILE A 97 3.68 12.20 -10.72
N GLU A 98 3.54 12.49 -12.02
CA GLU A 98 2.56 11.79 -12.88
C GLU A 98 2.78 10.28 -12.92
N GLU A 99 4.04 9.85 -12.97
CA GLU A 99 4.37 8.43 -12.99
C GLU A 99 4.08 7.78 -11.63
N LEU A 100 4.47 8.43 -10.53
CA LEU A 100 4.18 7.94 -9.18
C LEU A 100 2.67 7.81 -8.95
N MET A 101 1.91 8.80 -9.37
CA MET A 101 0.45 8.79 -9.25
C MET A 101 -0.19 7.68 -10.08
N ALA A 102 0.28 7.48 -11.32
CA ALA A 102 -0.21 6.41 -12.18
C ALA A 102 0.07 5.03 -11.56
N ARG A 103 1.25 4.83 -11.00
CA ARG A 103 1.62 3.57 -10.35
C ARG A 103 0.78 3.28 -9.11
N VAL A 104 0.53 4.28 -8.27
CA VAL A 104 -0.34 4.12 -7.09
C VAL A 104 -1.77 3.81 -7.53
N GLY A 105 -2.31 4.56 -8.48
CA GLY A 105 -3.66 4.32 -9.01
C GLY A 105 -3.82 2.92 -9.60
N ASN A 106 -2.84 2.45 -10.36
CA ASN A 106 -2.81 1.10 -10.92
C ASN A 106 -2.74 0.04 -9.80
N GLY A 107 -1.98 0.30 -8.75
CA GLY A 107 -1.89 -0.60 -7.59
C GLY A 107 -3.23 -0.75 -6.87
N ILE A 108 -3.94 0.35 -6.63
CA ILE A 108 -5.28 0.33 -6.04
C ILE A 108 -6.25 -0.46 -6.91
N GLU A 109 -6.23 -0.21 -8.22
CA GLU A 109 -7.14 -0.87 -9.15
C GLU A 109 -6.83 -2.37 -9.28
N ARG A 110 -5.56 -2.77 -9.20
CA ARG A 110 -5.17 -4.18 -9.21
C ARG A 110 -5.78 -4.94 -8.05
N TRP A 111 -5.75 -4.38 -6.84
CA TRP A 111 -6.41 -4.95 -5.66
C TRP A 111 -7.92 -5.03 -5.84
N ARG A 112 -8.54 -3.97 -6.35
CA ARG A 112 -9.99 -3.93 -6.58
C ARG A 112 -10.46 -4.98 -7.57
N ARG A 113 -9.67 -5.24 -8.61
CA ARG A 113 -9.99 -6.27 -9.61
C ARG A 113 -9.82 -7.67 -9.06
N ARG A 114 -8.76 -7.90 -8.33
CA ARG A 114 -8.42 -9.25 -7.83
C ARG A 114 -9.31 -9.70 -6.68
N TRP A 115 -9.68 -8.79 -5.80
CA TRP A 115 -10.35 -9.13 -4.56
C TRP A 115 -11.69 -9.87 -4.74
N PRO A 116 -12.60 -9.44 -5.64
CA PRO A 116 -13.86 -10.15 -5.87
C PRO A 116 -13.72 -11.57 -6.39
N ASP A 117 -12.58 -11.88 -7.04
CA ASP A 117 -12.32 -13.22 -7.57
C ASP A 117 -11.91 -14.22 -6.51
N LEU A 118 -11.51 -13.75 -5.33
CA LEU A 118 -11.15 -14.62 -4.20
C LEU A 118 -12.42 -15.21 -3.57
N ILE A 119 -12.45 -16.52 -3.42
CA ILE A 119 -13.50 -17.19 -2.66
C ILE A 119 -13.24 -17.11 -1.15
N ASP A 120 -14.26 -17.37 -0.33
CA ASP A 120 -14.14 -17.23 1.13
C ASP A 120 -13.01 -18.06 1.72
N SER A 121 -12.81 -19.30 1.27
CA SER A 121 -11.73 -20.15 1.75
C SER A 121 -10.33 -19.62 1.42
N GLU A 122 -10.19 -18.86 0.33
CA GLU A 122 -8.93 -18.19 -0.01
C GLU A 122 -8.72 -16.96 0.88
N ARG A 123 -9.78 -16.18 1.14
CA ARG A 123 -9.72 -15.02 2.03
C ARG A 123 -9.42 -15.41 3.48
N ASP A 124 -9.84 -16.58 3.90
CA ASP A 124 -9.61 -17.12 5.25
C ASP A 124 -8.25 -17.83 5.37
N ARG A 125 -7.55 -18.07 4.27
CA ARG A 125 -6.26 -18.75 4.28
C ARG A 125 -5.22 -17.93 5.04
N ARG A 126 -4.37 -18.62 5.81
CA ARG A 126 -3.46 -17.99 6.76
C ARG A 126 -2.00 -18.21 6.40
N GLY A 127 -1.19 -17.22 6.68
CA GLY A 127 0.27 -17.29 6.71
C GLY A 127 0.79 -16.82 8.07
N ILE A 128 2.09 -16.97 8.28
CA ILE A 128 2.76 -16.62 9.55
C ILE A 128 3.61 -15.36 9.31
N HIS A 129 3.16 -14.24 9.86
CA HIS A 129 3.89 -12.98 9.81
C HIS A 129 5.04 -12.97 10.84
N PRO A 130 6.22 -12.38 10.53
CA PRO A 130 7.38 -12.42 11.43
C PRO A 130 7.15 -11.84 12.82
N THR A 131 6.26 -10.87 12.97
CA THR A 131 6.02 -10.18 14.24
C THR A 131 4.58 -10.23 14.74
N ARG A 132 3.61 -10.62 13.89
CA ARG A 132 2.18 -10.60 14.23
C ARG A 132 1.54 -11.98 14.31
N GLY A 133 2.31 -13.04 14.05
CA GLY A 133 1.80 -14.41 14.07
C GLY A 133 0.94 -14.76 12.87
N GLU A 134 -0.02 -15.66 13.05
CA GLU A 134 -0.92 -16.06 11.98
C GLU A 134 -1.89 -14.95 11.59
N LEU A 135 -1.93 -14.64 10.29
CA LEU A 135 -2.86 -13.68 9.70
C LEU A 135 -3.55 -14.28 8.49
N SER A 136 -4.82 -14.00 8.33
CA SER A 136 -5.58 -14.37 7.13
C SER A 136 -5.30 -13.40 5.98
N VAL A 137 -5.66 -13.82 4.77
CA VAL A 137 -5.67 -12.92 3.60
C VAL A 137 -6.54 -11.69 3.87
N SER A 138 -7.69 -11.87 4.52
CA SER A 138 -8.56 -10.75 4.92
C SER A 138 -7.87 -9.80 5.91
N ASP A 139 -7.10 -10.31 6.87
CA ASP A 139 -6.31 -9.49 7.81
C ASP A 139 -5.24 -8.68 7.07
N ILE A 140 -4.53 -9.31 6.14
CA ILE A 140 -3.52 -8.65 5.31
C ILE A 140 -4.15 -7.48 4.54
N ALA A 141 -5.24 -7.75 3.85
CA ALA A 141 -5.95 -6.74 3.06
C ALA A 141 -6.44 -5.57 3.93
N SER A 142 -7.05 -5.87 5.07
CA SER A 142 -7.62 -4.85 5.94
C SER A 142 -6.56 -3.98 6.62
N HIS A 143 -5.52 -4.60 7.22
CA HIS A 143 -4.55 -3.89 8.06
C HIS A 143 -3.38 -3.33 7.25
N PHE A 144 -2.75 -4.17 6.42
CA PHE A 144 -1.53 -3.76 5.70
C PHE A 144 -1.81 -3.02 4.40
N VAL A 145 -3.00 -3.15 3.84
CA VAL A 145 -3.34 -2.50 2.57
C VAL A 145 -4.33 -1.36 2.78
N ALA A 146 -5.59 -1.65 3.09
CA ALA A 146 -6.59 -0.60 3.20
C ALA A 146 -6.30 0.39 4.34
N GLY A 147 -6.00 -0.08 5.54
CA GLY A 147 -5.70 0.78 6.68
C GLY A 147 -4.45 1.62 6.46
N HIS A 148 -3.40 1.01 5.93
CA HIS A 148 -2.14 1.70 5.65
C HIS A 148 -2.29 2.75 4.54
N LEU A 149 -3.03 2.41 3.48
CA LEU A 149 -3.36 3.34 2.40
C LEU A 149 -4.14 4.56 2.94
N GLU A 150 -5.15 4.33 3.77
CA GLU A 150 -5.94 5.40 4.37
C GLU A 150 -5.09 6.34 5.24
N GLU A 151 -4.20 5.80 6.06
CA GLU A 151 -3.26 6.59 6.89
C GLU A 151 -2.37 7.50 6.04
N HIS A 152 -1.82 6.98 4.95
CA HIS A 152 -0.97 7.78 4.07
C HIS A 152 -1.76 8.76 3.19
N LEU A 153 -3.01 8.47 2.85
CA LEU A 153 -3.89 9.48 2.24
C LEU A 153 -4.16 10.64 3.19
N ASP A 154 -4.35 10.37 4.48
CA ASP A 154 -4.46 11.41 5.51
C ASP A 154 -3.18 12.26 5.59
N GLN A 155 -2.01 11.62 5.52
CA GLN A 155 -0.72 12.29 5.51
C GLN A 155 -0.55 13.19 4.27
N LEU A 156 -0.90 12.70 3.09
CA LEU A 156 -0.87 13.51 1.86
C LEU A 156 -1.81 14.71 1.95
N GLU A 157 -3.03 14.50 2.41
CA GLU A 157 -4.01 15.58 2.58
C GLU A 157 -3.50 16.66 3.53
N ALA A 158 -2.91 16.27 4.65
CA ALA A 158 -2.31 17.21 5.60
C ALA A 158 -1.14 18.01 4.99
N ALA A 159 -0.34 17.40 4.13
CA ALA A 159 0.77 18.05 3.44
C ALA A 159 0.30 19.08 2.39
N LEU A 160 -0.93 18.97 1.90
CA LEU A 160 -1.51 19.83 0.87
C LEU A 160 -2.30 21.03 1.45
N THR A 161 -2.48 21.04 2.74
CA THR A 161 -3.12 22.15 3.48
C THR A 161 -2.06 22.98 4.22
#